data_37b97867fd4459a0f8bf3174d508d453
#
_entry.id   37b97867fd4459a0f8bf3174d508d453
#
_cell.length_a   1.000
_cell.length_b   1.000
_cell.length_c   1.000
_cell.angle_alpha   90.00
_cell.angle_beta   90.00
_cell.angle_gamma   90.00
#
_symmetry.space_group_name_H-M   'P 1'
#
loop_
_entity.id
_entity.type
_entity.pdbx_description
1 polymer ?
#
loop_
_entity_poly.entity_id
_entity_poly.type
_entity_poly.pdbx_seq_one_letter_code
_entity_poly.pdbx_strand_id
1 'polypeptide(L)'
;MNTFKFLPEGWKKESFMETDDILQGIVEKCDDNYNLHVKLDNGIIGLIPREEVEGVNIEKDGLPKTNLCIGKVHKFVQCKVKGRDGDKLLLSRKDVQREVLDFIKNDLQIGQTVNGIVKNITPYGVFIDIGGGIVGLVHIEDLSVARIKSPFERVKIGQKVNIVVKCIDRETGRVNLSYKELLGSWEENANNFRAGMKTKGIVRETEKNKNGIFIELAPNLVGMAEYTDGLNYGEQVDIFIKKIDYDKQKIKLIVI
;
A
#
# COMPACT_ATOMS: atom_id res chain seq x y z
N MET A 1 9.73 -20.14 16.59
CA MET A 1 10.15 -18.81 16.13
C MET A 1 9.14 -18.32 15.10
N ASN A 2 8.46 -17.21 15.41
CA ASN A 2 7.25 -16.75 14.72
C ASN A 2 7.45 -16.47 13.23
N THR A 3 6.99 -17.35 12.37
CA THR A 3 6.89 -17.22 10.90
C THR A 3 5.84 -16.21 10.44
N PHE A 4 5.08 -15.59 11.36
CA PHE A 4 3.94 -14.71 11.08
C PHE A 4 4.29 -13.22 10.88
N LYS A 5 5.55 -12.88 10.60
CA LYS A 5 5.98 -11.46 10.52
C LYS A 5 5.41 -10.64 9.35
N PHE A 6 4.64 -11.23 8.42
CA PHE A 6 4.26 -10.57 7.16
C PHE A 6 2.78 -10.63 6.79
N LEU A 7 1.93 -11.28 7.57
CA LEU A 7 0.50 -11.07 7.44
C LEU A 7 0.13 -9.76 8.14
N PRO A 8 -0.72 -8.92 7.55
CA PRO A 8 -1.21 -7.71 8.18
C PRO A 8 -1.85 -8.00 9.54
N GLU A 9 -1.63 -7.15 10.55
CA GLU A 9 -2.23 -7.36 11.89
C GLU A 9 -3.76 -7.49 11.86
N GLY A 10 -4.45 -6.85 10.90
CA GLY A 10 -5.89 -6.98 10.67
C GLY A 10 -6.33 -8.35 10.14
N TRP A 11 -5.39 -9.20 9.71
CA TRP A 11 -5.67 -10.58 9.30
C TRP A 11 -5.64 -11.57 10.46
N LYS A 12 -5.36 -11.10 11.67
CA LYS A 12 -5.42 -11.87 12.90
C LYS A 12 -6.87 -12.07 13.36
N LYS A 13 -7.70 -12.73 12.54
CA LYS A 13 -8.83 -13.44 13.09
C LYS A 13 -8.35 -14.81 13.57
N GLU A 14 -8.85 -15.23 14.73
CA GLU A 14 -8.51 -16.52 15.35
C GLU A 14 -8.64 -17.72 14.40
N SER A 15 -9.56 -17.65 13.42
CA SER A 15 -9.74 -18.66 12.37
C SER A 15 -8.63 -18.71 11.30
N PHE A 16 -7.81 -17.64 11.15
CA PHE A 16 -6.70 -17.60 10.19
C PHE A 16 -5.38 -18.04 10.84
N MET A 17 -5.31 -18.06 12.17
CA MET A 17 -4.12 -18.43 12.94
C MET A 17 -4.01 -19.93 13.24
N GLU A 18 -5.05 -20.72 12.98
CA GLU A 18 -5.00 -22.18 13.17
C GLU A 18 -4.32 -22.93 12.02
N THR A 19 -3.95 -22.25 10.91
CA THR A 19 -3.16 -22.86 9.86
C THR A 19 -1.70 -22.41 9.99
N ASP A 20 -0.91 -23.15 10.76
CA ASP A 20 0.57 -23.16 10.76
C ASP A 20 1.18 -23.46 9.37
N ASP A 21 0.37 -23.36 8.30
CA ASP A 21 0.65 -23.95 6.99
C ASP A 21 1.18 -22.94 5.96
N ILE A 22 1.19 -21.63 6.25
CA ILE A 22 1.75 -20.65 5.30
C ILE A 22 3.24 -20.53 5.54
N LEU A 23 4.00 -21.06 4.60
CA LEU A 23 5.45 -20.98 4.57
C LEU A 23 5.92 -19.77 3.77
N GLN A 24 7.09 -19.26 4.11
CA GLN A 24 7.80 -18.24 3.34
C GLN A 24 9.09 -18.81 2.78
N GLY A 25 9.47 -18.33 1.61
CA GLY A 25 10.72 -18.71 1.00
C GLY A 25 11.13 -17.74 -0.10
N ILE A 26 12.39 -17.87 -0.53
CA ILE A 26 12.93 -17.13 -1.67
C ILE A 26 12.93 -18.02 -2.87
N VAL A 27 12.42 -17.52 -3.99
CA VAL A 27 12.52 -18.23 -5.29
C VAL A 27 13.97 -18.17 -5.76
N GLU A 28 14.67 -19.31 -5.77
CA GLU A 28 16.05 -19.39 -6.24
C GLU A 28 16.14 -19.42 -7.77
N LYS A 29 15.24 -20.16 -8.41
CA LYS A 29 15.18 -20.25 -9.88
C LYS A 29 13.78 -20.57 -10.39
N CYS A 30 13.56 -20.25 -11.65
CA CYS A 30 12.45 -20.71 -12.48
C CYS A 30 13.05 -21.69 -13.52
N ASP A 31 12.50 -22.90 -13.62
CA ASP A 31 12.97 -23.89 -14.59
C ASP A 31 12.35 -23.71 -15.99
N ASP A 32 12.73 -24.53 -16.94
CA ASP A 32 12.28 -24.47 -18.34
C ASP A 32 10.76 -24.74 -18.49
N ASN A 33 10.14 -25.41 -17.53
CA ASN A 33 8.71 -25.66 -17.44
C ASN A 33 7.98 -24.56 -16.65
N TYR A 34 8.68 -23.48 -16.28
CA TYR A 34 8.18 -22.37 -15.45
C TYR A 34 7.77 -22.75 -14.02
N ASN A 35 8.25 -23.88 -13.51
CA ASN A 35 8.12 -24.20 -12.09
C ASN A 35 9.12 -23.39 -11.27
N LEU A 36 8.74 -23.04 -10.03
CA LEU A 36 9.59 -22.25 -9.14
C LEU A 36 10.24 -23.14 -8.09
N HIS A 37 11.55 -23.08 -7.99
CA HIS A 37 12.30 -23.68 -6.90
C HIS A 37 12.44 -22.68 -5.77
N VAL A 38 11.89 -22.99 -4.61
CA VAL A 38 11.79 -22.09 -3.47
C VAL A 38 12.59 -22.63 -2.32
N LYS A 39 13.52 -21.83 -1.82
CA LYS A 39 14.23 -22.11 -0.59
C LYS A 39 13.45 -21.54 0.58
N LEU A 40 12.92 -22.41 1.42
CA LEU A 40 12.18 -22.06 2.62
C LEU A 40 13.11 -21.58 3.74
N ASP A 41 12.56 -20.87 4.73
CA ASP A 41 13.33 -20.33 5.86
C ASP A 41 14.05 -21.42 6.69
N ASN A 42 13.55 -22.65 6.69
CA ASN A 42 14.18 -23.81 7.30
C ASN A 42 15.27 -24.48 6.45
N GLY A 43 15.60 -23.91 5.28
CA GLY A 43 16.60 -24.42 4.35
C GLY A 43 16.11 -25.52 3.41
N ILE A 44 14.88 -26.01 3.55
CA ILE A 44 14.29 -27.00 2.66
C ILE A 44 13.97 -26.35 1.31
N ILE A 45 14.26 -27.07 0.21
CA ILE A 45 13.89 -26.65 -1.14
C ILE A 45 12.58 -27.29 -1.51
N GLY A 46 11.57 -26.44 -1.79
CA GLY A 46 10.29 -26.84 -2.32
C GLY A 46 10.12 -26.48 -3.79
N LEU A 47 9.15 -27.10 -4.43
CA LEU A 47 8.77 -26.87 -5.83
C LEU A 47 7.36 -26.32 -5.88
N ILE A 48 7.17 -25.18 -6.54
CA ILE A 48 5.85 -24.68 -6.93
C ILE A 48 5.67 -25.00 -8.41
N PRO A 49 4.82 -25.97 -8.79
CA PRO A 49 4.48 -26.23 -10.18
C PRO A 49 3.87 -24.98 -10.84
N ARG A 50 4.03 -24.82 -12.15
CA ARG A 50 3.56 -23.62 -12.87
C ARG A 50 2.09 -23.30 -12.58
N GLU A 51 1.21 -24.30 -12.58
CA GLU A 51 -0.22 -24.18 -12.29
C GLU A 51 -0.56 -23.73 -10.87
N GLU A 52 0.42 -23.82 -9.96
CA GLU A 52 0.31 -23.43 -8.55
C GLU A 52 1.01 -22.09 -8.23
N VAL A 53 1.65 -21.47 -9.24
CA VAL A 53 2.38 -20.20 -9.05
C VAL A 53 1.42 -19.04 -8.86
N GLU A 54 0.28 -19.01 -9.56
CA GLU A 54 -0.63 -17.88 -9.56
C GLU A 54 -2.07 -18.36 -9.76
N GLY A 55 -2.99 -17.88 -8.95
CA GLY A 55 -4.43 -18.13 -9.08
C GLY A 55 -5.20 -16.95 -9.68
N VAL A 56 -4.52 -15.81 -9.83
CA VAL A 56 -5.03 -14.58 -10.44
C VAL A 56 -4.19 -14.24 -11.67
N ASN A 57 -4.75 -13.49 -12.63
CA ASN A 57 -4.05 -13.12 -13.88
C ASN A 57 -3.56 -14.34 -14.69
N ILE A 58 -4.41 -15.36 -14.75
CA ILE A 58 -4.19 -16.58 -15.55
C ILE A 58 -4.59 -16.35 -17.03
N GLU A 59 -3.98 -17.10 -17.93
CA GLU A 59 -4.30 -17.13 -19.35
C GLU A 59 -5.54 -18.01 -19.63
N LYS A 60 -5.96 -18.07 -20.90
CA LYS A 60 -7.14 -18.86 -21.31
C LYS A 60 -6.97 -20.37 -21.10
N ASP A 61 -5.74 -20.84 -21.05
CA ASP A 61 -5.38 -22.24 -20.77
C ASP A 61 -5.37 -22.58 -19.27
N GLY A 62 -5.71 -21.60 -18.42
CA GLY A 62 -5.71 -21.76 -16.95
C GLY A 62 -4.34 -21.67 -16.30
N LEU A 63 -3.29 -21.34 -17.06
CA LEU A 63 -1.93 -21.21 -16.55
C LEU A 63 -1.53 -19.74 -16.34
N PRO A 64 -0.64 -19.46 -15.40
CA PRO A 64 -0.09 -18.13 -15.23
C PRO A 64 0.84 -17.77 -16.40
N LYS A 65 0.85 -16.49 -16.76
CA LYS A 65 1.79 -15.96 -17.76
C LYS A 65 3.23 -16.28 -17.37
N THR A 66 4.04 -16.67 -18.33
CA THR A 66 5.44 -17.05 -18.10
C THR A 66 6.26 -15.94 -17.47
N ASN A 67 6.03 -14.68 -17.86
CA ASN A 67 6.70 -13.53 -17.27
C ASN A 67 6.37 -13.33 -15.77
N LEU A 68 5.19 -13.77 -15.29
CA LEU A 68 4.85 -13.75 -13.87
C LEU A 68 5.64 -14.78 -13.07
N CYS A 69 5.91 -15.96 -13.66
CA CYS A 69 6.76 -16.99 -13.05
C CYS A 69 8.21 -16.49 -12.96
N ILE A 70 8.79 -16.08 -14.10
CA ILE A 70 10.16 -15.57 -14.17
C ILE A 70 10.36 -14.35 -13.25
N GLY A 71 9.37 -13.45 -13.22
CA GLY A 71 9.40 -12.23 -12.40
C GLY A 71 9.40 -12.47 -10.89
N LYS A 72 9.24 -13.72 -10.42
CA LYS A 72 9.33 -14.08 -9.00
C LYS A 72 10.72 -14.54 -8.56
N VAL A 73 11.63 -14.79 -9.50
CA VAL A 73 13.01 -15.18 -9.17
C VAL A 73 13.67 -14.13 -8.29
N HIS A 74 14.36 -14.57 -7.26
CA HIS A 74 14.96 -13.76 -6.18
C HIS A 74 13.98 -12.94 -5.34
N LYS A 75 12.67 -13.27 -5.38
CA LYS A 75 11.66 -12.63 -4.53
C LYS A 75 11.16 -13.57 -3.46
N PHE A 76 10.74 -12.98 -2.33
CA PHE A 76 10.00 -13.70 -1.30
C PHE A 76 8.60 -14.05 -1.80
N VAL A 77 8.20 -15.28 -1.54
CA VAL A 77 6.87 -15.80 -1.83
C VAL A 77 6.28 -16.49 -0.61
N GLN A 78 4.98 -16.37 -0.46
CA GLN A 78 4.19 -17.13 0.50
C GLN A 78 3.57 -18.32 -0.23
N CYS A 79 3.62 -19.49 0.40
CA CYS A 79 3.10 -20.73 -0.18
C CYS A 79 2.60 -21.67 0.91
N LYS A 80 1.74 -22.60 0.53
CA LYS A 80 1.29 -23.73 1.35
C LYS A 80 1.88 -25.03 0.86
N VAL A 81 2.03 -25.99 1.77
CA VAL A 81 2.39 -27.37 1.39
C VAL A 81 1.16 -28.03 0.80
N LYS A 82 1.28 -28.51 -0.44
CA LYS A 82 0.23 -29.26 -1.14
C LYS A 82 0.45 -30.77 -1.07
N GLY A 83 1.71 -31.19 -0.92
CA GLY A 83 2.08 -32.59 -0.87
C GLY A 83 3.58 -32.79 -0.96
N ARG A 84 3.98 -34.01 -1.31
CA ARG A 84 5.38 -34.38 -1.55
C ARG A 84 5.49 -35.18 -2.85
N ASP A 85 6.58 -34.96 -3.57
CA ASP A 85 7.00 -35.77 -4.69
C ASP A 85 8.44 -36.22 -4.40
N GLY A 86 8.57 -37.48 -3.94
CA GLY A 86 9.83 -38.01 -3.40
C GLY A 86 10.30 -37.17 -2.21
N ASP A 87 11.52 -36.66 -2.29
CA ASP A 87 12.13 -35.81 -1.25
C ASP A 87 11.76 -34.32 -1.37
N LYS A 88 11.04 -33.93 -2.43
CA LYS A 88 10.67 -32.53 -2.66
C LYS A 88 9.29 -32.21 -2.08
N LEU A 89 9.19 -31.05 -1.40
CA LEU A 89 7.90 -30.49 -1.02
C LEU A 89 7.24 -29.86 -2.25
N LEU A 90 5.99 -30.26 -2.53
CA LEU A 90 5.13 -29.57 -3.48
C LEU A 90 4.43 -28.42 -2.76
N LEU A 91 4.55 -27.23 -3.30
CA LEU A 91 4.08 -26.00 -2.72
C LEU A 91 3.06 -25.32 -3.65
N SER A 92 2.11 -24.57 -3.07
CA SER A 92 1.13 -23.77 -3.79
C SER A 92 1.10 -22.34 -3.29
N ARG A 93 1.30 -21.38 -4.19
CA ARG A 93 0.97 -19.96 -3.97
C ARG A 93 -0.50 -19.70 -4.22
N LYS A 94 -1.07 -20.40 -5.19
CA LYS A 94 -2.47 -20.30 -5.59
C LYS A 94 -3.41 -20.55 -4.40
N ASP A 95 -3.10 -21.50 -3.52
CA ASP A 95 -3.90 -21.78 -2.34
C ASP A 95 -3.87 -20.62 -1.34
N VAL A 96 -2.70 -20.00 -1.11
CA VAL A 96 -2.60 -18.79 -0.29
C VAL A 96 -3.45 -17.66 -0.89
N GLN A 97 -3.36 -17.44 -2.20
CA GLN A 97 -4.13 -16.39 -2.87
C GLN A 97 -5.64 -16.63 -2.77
N ARG A 98 -6.08 -17.88 -2.90
CA ARG A 98 -7.49 -18.24 -2.76
C ARG A 98 -8.02 -17.88 -1.37
N GLU A 99 -7.31 -18.23 -0.32
CA GLU A 99 -7.69 -17.90 1.06
C GLU A 99 -7.75 -16.39 1.30
N VAL A 100 -6.75 -15.66 0.78
CA VAL A 100 -6.74 -14.19 0.87
C VAL A 100 -7.95 -13.59 0.13
N LEU A 101 -8.28 -14.10 -1.06
CA LEU A 101 -9.44 -13.65 -1.82
C LEU A 101 -10.76 -14.00 -1.12
N ASP A 102 -10.86 -15.19 -0.54
CA ASP A 102 -12.04 -15.61 0.22
C ASP A 102 -12.24 -14.72 1.45
N PHE A 103 -11.15 -14.40 2.17
CA PHE A 103 -11.20 -13.44 3.26
C PHE A 103 -11.65 -12.05 2.78
N ILE A 104 -11.09 -11.54 1.68
CA ILE A 104 -11.47 -10.23 1.11
C ILE A 104 -12.96 -10.21 0.77
N LYS A 105 -13.47 -11.29 0.17
CA LYS A 105 -14.86 -11.37 -0.27
C LYS A 105 -15.86 -11.50 0.87
N ASN A 106 -15.51 -12.21 1.93
CA ASN A 106 -16.45 -12.61 2.96
C ASN A 106 -16.27 -11.86 4.28
N ASP A 107 -15.04 -11.58 4.69
CA ASP A 107 -14.71 -11.15 6.04
C ASP A 107 -14.16 -9.73 6.15
N LEU A 108 -13.37 -9.28 5.17
CA LEU A 108 -12.75 -7.96 5.21
C LEU A 108 -13.81 -6.85 5.25
N GLN A 109 -13.66 -5.87 6.15
CA GLN A 109 -14.62 -4.79 6.35
C GLN A 109 -14.10 -3.47 5.80
N ILE A 110 -15.02 -2.65 5.24
CA ILE A 110 -14.75 -1.25 4.93
C ILE A 110 -14.46 -0.50 6.23
N GLY A 111 -13.45 0.38 6.22
CA GLY A 111 -12.96 1.08 7.40
C GLY A 111 -11.92 0.30 8.22
N GLN A 112 -11.73 -0.98 7.95
CA GLN A 112 -10.71 -1.79 8.62
C GLN A 112 -9.31 -1.33 8.21
N THR A 113 -8.41 -1.21 9.18
CA THR A 113 -6.99 -0.98 8.92
C THR A 113 -6.28 -2.31 8.65
N VAL A 114 -5.52 -2.35 7.57
CA VAL A 114 -4.68 -3.49 7.20
C VAL A 114 -3.24 -3.03 6.96
N ASN A 115 -2.29 -3.92 7.20
CA ASN A 115 -0.90 -3.69 6.85
C ASN A 115 -0.65 -4.14 5.41
N GLY A 116 0.25 -3.46 4.72
CA GLY A 116 0.63 -3.86 3.38
C GLY A 116 2.05 -3.45 3.03
N ILE A 117 2.49 -3.88 1.86
CA ILE A 117 3.80 -3.54 1.31
C ILE A 117 3.59 -2.88 -0.04
N VAL A 118 4.17 -1.69 -0.23
CA VAL A 118 4.14 -0.98 -1.52
C VAL A 118 4.88 -1.80 -2.57
N LYS A 119 4.14 -2.31 -3.57
CA LYS A 119 4.70 -3.12 -4.65
C LYS A 119 5.04 -2.32 -5.89
N ASN A 120 4.17 -1.38 -6.25
CA ASN A 120 4.36 -0.56 -7.44
C ASN A 120 3.75 0.82 -7.23
N ILE A 121 4.33 1.81 -7.90
CA ILE A 121 3.87 3.20 -7.87
C ILE A 121 3.67 3.66 -9.31
N THR A 122 2.50 4.19 -9.60
CA THR A 122 2.11 4.76 -10.89
C THR A 122 1.71 6.23 -10.70
N PRO A 123 1.62 7.04 -11.76
CA PRO A 123 1.21 8.44 -11.61
C PRO A 123 -0.16 8.64 -10.95
N TYR A 124 -1.08 7.68 -11.09
CA TYR A 124 -2.44 7.76 -10.54
C TYR A 124 -2.62 7.09 -9.17
N GLY A 125 -1.62 6.36 -8.67
CA GLY A 125 -1.75 5.71 -7.37
C GLY A 125 -0.69 4.67 -7.05
N VAL A 126 -0.89 4.01 -5.92
CA VAL A 126 0.03 3.04 -5.31
C VAL A 126 -0.63 1.67 -5.23
N PHE A 127 0.06 0.66 -5.71
CA PHE A 127 -0.34 -0.74 -5.57
C PHE A 127 0.31 -1.34 -4.33
N ILE A 128 -0.51 -1.80 -3.40
CA ILE A 128 -0.08 -2.31 -2.10
C ILE A 128 -0.48 -3.78 -1.99
N ASP A 129 0.52 -4.63 -1.76
CA ASP A 129 0.31 -6.05 -1.44
C ASP A 129 -0.27 -6.14 -0.03
N ILE A 130 -1.49 -6.65 0.06
CA ILE A 130 -2.22 -6.82 1.31
C ILE A 130 -2.23 -8.29 1.78
N GLY A 131 -1.44 -9.15 1.17
CA GLY A 131 -1.24 -10.56 1.52
C GLY A 131 -1.31 -11.49 0.31
N GLY A 132 -0.53 -12.58 0.32
CA GLY A 132 -0.48 -13.59 -0.75
C GLY A 132 -0.09 -13.08 -2.14
N GLY A 133 0.34 -11.82 -2.25
CA GLY A 133 0.54 -11.13 -3.52
C GLY A 133 -0.73 -10.56 -4.14
N ILE A 134 -1.83 -10.52 -3.40
CA ILE A 134 -3.04 -9.79 -3.78
C ILE A 134 -2.82 -8.31 -3.51
N VAL A 135 -3.09 -7.49 -4.50
CA VAL A 135 -2.82 -6.05 -4.42
C VAL A 135 -4.11 -5.22 -4.37
N GLY A 136 -4.15 -4.27 -3.45
CA GLY A 136 -5.12 -3.19 -3.42
C GLY A 136 -4.54 -1.90 -4.01
N LEU A 137 -5.40 -0.99 -4.43
CA LEU A 137 -5.04 0.31 -5.00
C LEU A 137 -5.36 1.44 -4.03
N VAL A 138 -4.36 2.28 -3.74
CA VAL A 138 -4.54 3.61 -3.14
C VAL A 138 -4.44 4.64 -4.26
N HIS A 139 -5.55 5.32 -4.59
CA HIS A 139 -5.53 6.41 -5.55
C HIS A 139 -4.70 7.59 -5.03
N ILE A 140 -4.10 8.39 -5.91
CA ILE A 140 -3.25 9.53 -5.50
C ILE A 140 -3.99 10.50 -4.56
N GLU A 141 -5.29 10.70 -4.76
CA GLU A 141 -6.16 11.54 -3.91
C GLU A 141 -6.44 10.93 -2.53
N ASP A 142 -6.20 9.62 -2.37
CA ASP A 142 -6.36 8.90 -1.09
C ASP A 142 -5.04 8.73 -0.32
N LEU A 143 -3.95 9.33 -0.83
CA LEU A 143 -2.66 9.36 -0.13
C LEU A 143 -2.57 10.50 0.88
N SER A 144 -3.14 11.68 0.57
CA SER A 144 -3.21 12.83 1.49
C SER A 144 -4.23 13.85 0.97
N VAL A 145 -4.66 14.74 1.84
CA VAL A 145 -5.52 15.89 1.47
C VAL A 145 -4.71 16.93 0.68
N ALA A 146 -3.46 17.14 1.06
CA ALA A 146 -2.56 18.02 0.29
C ALA A 146 -2.31 17.44 -1.09
N ARG A 147 -2.54 18.24 -2.13
CA ARG A 147 -2.30 17.85 -3.52
C ARG A 147 -0.83 17.56 -3.77
N ILE A 148 -0.55 16.38 -4.28
CA ILE A 148 0.78 15.92 -4.68
C ILE A 148 0.81 15.69 -6.19
N LYS A 149 1.95 15.90 -6.83
CA LYS A 149 2.16 15.62 -8.26
C LYS A 149 2.54 14.17 -8.50
N SER A 150 3.08 13.50 -7.49
CA SER A 150 3.50 12.11 -7.58
C SER A 150 3.30 11.38 -6.26
N PRO A 151 2.82 10.12 -6.28
CA PRO A 151 2.75 9.29 -5.08
C PRO A 151 4.09 9.03 -4.39
N PHE A 152 5.22 9.14 -5.12
CA PHE A 152 6.57 9.06 -4.55
C PHE A 152 6.85 10.12 -3.47
N GLU A 153 6.06 11.19 -3.42
CA GLU A 153 6.16 12.21 -2.36
C GLU A 153 5.66 11.70 -1.00
N ARG A 154 4.95 10.59 -0.96
CA ARG A 154 4.36 10.01 0.26
C ARG A 154 4.90 8.65 0.64
N VAL A 155 5.19 7.81 -0.35
CA VAL A 155 5.59 6.41 -0.13
C VAL A 155 6.69 5.97 -1.08
N LYS A 156 7.38 4.89 -0.71
CA LYS A 156 8.45 4.28 -1.52
C LYS A 156 8.14 2.82 -1.79
N ILE A 157 8.62 2.29 -2.91
CA ILE A 157 8.52 0.85 -3.22
C ILE A 157 9.22 0.04 -2.11
N GLY A 158 8.58 -1.04 -1.67
CA GLY A 158 9.05 -1.88 -0.57
C GLY A 158 8.71 -1.36 0.83
N GLN A 159 8.15 -0.15 0.96
CA GLN A 159 7.73 0.40 2.24
C GLN A 159 6.57 -0.40 2.83
N LYS A 160 6.65 -0.72 4.13
CA LYS A 160 5.53 -1.23 4.92
C LYS A 160 4.66 -0.06 5.35
N VAL A 161 3.37 -0.20 5.14
CA VAL A 161 2.38 0.85 5.44
C VAL A 161 1.14 0.24 6.09
N ASN A 162 0.53 0.99 6.99
CA ASN A 162 -0.84 0.77 7.43
C ASN A 162 -1.77 1.53 6.48
N ILE A 163 -2.89 0.94 6.12
CA ILE A 163 -3.85 1.50 5.18
C ILE A 163 -5.26 1.13 5.58
N VAL A 164 -6.24 1.95 5.24
CA VAL A 164 -7.65 1.71 5.52
C VAL A 164 -8.33 1.16 4.27
N VAL A 165 -9.18 0.17 4.46
CA VAL A 165 -10.03 -0.37 3.39
C VAL A 165 -11.15 0.63 3.09
N LYS A 166 -11.13 1.22 1.88
CA LYS A 166 -12.09 2.22 1.45
C LYS A 166 -13.31 1.60 0.75
N CYS A 167 -13.06 0.63 -0.12
CA CYS A 167 -14.10 -0.04 -0.88
C CYS A 167 -13.66 -1.45 -1.26
N ILE A 168 -14.59 -2.38 -1.31
CA ILE A 168 -14.37 -3.78 -1.70
C ILE A 168 -15.37 -4.14 -2.80
N ASP A 169 -14.86 -4.61 -3.93
CA ASP A 169 -15.65 -5.32 -4.91
C ASP A 169 -15.68 -6.81 -4.52
N ARG A 170 -16.79 -7.24 -3.97
CA ARG A 170 -16.98 -8.60 -3.46
C ARG A 170 -16.99 -9.67 -4.56
N GLU A 171 -17.34 -9.31 -5.79
CA GLU A 171 -17.37 -10.25 -6.92
C GLU A 171 -15.97 -10.56 -7.40
N THR A 172 -15.18 -9.52 -7.64
CA THR A 172 -13.82 -9.66 -8.18
C THR A 172 -12.74 -9.80 -7.11
N GLY A 173 -13.02 -9.44 -5.85
CA GLY A 173 -12.04 -9.37 -4.77
C GLY A 173 -11.08 -8.16 -4.89
N ARG A 174 -11.43 -7.14 -5.70
CA ARG A 174 -10.65 -5.90 -5.80
C ARG A 174 -10.88 -5.03 -4.59
N VAL A 175 -9.81 -4.43 -4.08
CA VAL A 175 -9.84 -3.57 -2.89
C VAL A 175 -9.27 -2.21 -3.24
N ASN A 176 -10.04 -1.16 -2.99
CA ASN A 176 -9.54 0.21 -2.95
C ASN A 176 -9.22 0.58 -1.51
N LEU A 177 -8.09 1.19 -1.34
CA LEU A 177 -7.47 1.50 -0.05
C LEU A 177 -7.29 3.01 0.09
N SER A 178 -7.12 3.47 1.31
CA SER A 178 -6.81 4.85 1.60
C SER A 178 -5.74 4.96 2.69
N TYR A 179 -4.84 5.92 2.52
CA TYR A 179 -3.77 6.22 3.46
C TYR A 179 -4.08 7.46 4.29
N LYS A 180 -4.82 8.42 3.72
CA LYS A 180 -5.07 9.73 4.33
C LYS A 180 -5.86 9.65 5.64
N GLU A 181 -6.72 8.64 5.84
CA GLU A 181 -7.49 8.46 7.07
C GLU A 181 -6.59 8.20 8.29
N LEU A 182 -5.38 7.66 8.06
CA LEU A 182 -4.40 7.39 9.13
C LEU A 182 -3.48 8.58 9.43
N LEU A 183 -3.59 9.67 8.67
CA LEU A 183 -2.79 10.88 8.85
C LEU A 183 -3.43 11.89 9.82
N GLY A 184 -4.47 11.48 10.52
CA GLY A 184 -5.26 12.32 11.43
C GLY A 184 -6.29 13.19 10.70
N SER A 185 -7.32 13.60 11.44
CA SER A 185 -8.33 14.55 10.98
C SER A 185 -7.72 15.94 10.77
N TRP A 186 -8.47 16.82 10.10
CA TRP A 186 -8.08 18.22 9.98
C TRP A 186 -7.87 18.87 11.35
N GLU A 187 -8.77 18.61 12.30
CA GLU A 187 -8.73 19.17 13.66
C GLU A 187 -7.53 18.68 14.45
N GLU A 188 -7.27 17.37 14.43
CA GLU A 188 -6.09 16.79 15.09
C GLU A 188 -4.79 17.40 14.57
N ASN A 189 -4.68 17.56 13.25
CA ASN A 189 -3.51 18.20 12.65
C ASN A 189 -3.46 19.70 12.97
N ALA A 190 -4.59 20.42 12.92
CA ALA A 190 -4.66 21.85 13.20
C ALA A 190 -4.31 22.20 14.65
N ASN A 191 -4.61 21.31 15.61
CA ASN A 191 -4.29 21.51 17.03
C ASN A 191 -2.79 21.58 17.32
N ASN A 192 -1.94 21.13 16.38
CA ASN A 192 -0.48 21.30 16.49
C ASN A 192 -0.01 22.73 16.16
N PHE A 193 -0.94 23.59 15.71
CA PHE A 193 -0.65 24.95 15.25
C PHE A 193 -1.51 25.97 15.98
N ARG A 194 -1.06 27.22 16.04
CA ARG A 194 -1.80 28.34 16.64
C ARG A 194 -1.61 29.62 15.83
N ALA A 195 -2.59 30.51 15.87
CA ALA A 195 -2.46 31.83 15.32
C ALA A 195 -1.26 32.56 15.93
N GLY A 196 -0.50 33.30 15.14
CA GLY A 196 0.74 33.94 15.55
C GLY A 196 2.00 33.06 15.47
N MET A 197 1.87 31.78 15.20
CA MET A 197 3.01 30.85 15.09
C MET A 197 3.75 31.05 13.75
N LYS A 198 5.08 31.02 13.81
CA LYS A 198 5.95 30.88 12.64
C LYS A 198 6.34 29.42 12.48
N THR A 199 6.26 28.90 11.27
CA THR A 199 6.61 27.51 10.95
C THR A 199 7.00 27.41 9.48
N LYS A 200 7.32 26.20 9.03
CA LYS A 200 7.61 25.91 7.61
C LYS A 200 6.42 25.20 6.98
N GLY A 201 6.24 25.44 5.69
CA GLY A 201 5.26 24.74 4.89
C GLY A 201 5.80 24.41 3.51
N ILE A 202 5.11 23.54 2.78
CA ILE A 202 5.50 23.13 1.41
C ILE A 202 4.48 23.69 0.43
N VAL A 203 4.94 24.41 -0.57
CA VAL A 203 4.10 24.98 -1.62
C VAL A 203 3.53 23.85 -2.49
N ARG A 204 2.19 23.79 -2.60
CA ARG A 204 1.48 22.72 -3.33
C ARG A 204 0.76 23.19 -4.58
N GLU A 205 0.41 24.44 -4.70
CA GLU A 205 -0.20 24.99 -5.91
C GLU A 205 0.13 26.46 -6.05
N THR A 206 0.66 26.85 -7.21
CA THR A 206 1.12 28.23 -7.50
C THR A 206 0.48 28.85 -8.72
N GLU A 207 -0.04 28.08 -9.69
CA GLU A 207 -0.20 28.60 -11.04
C GLU A 207 -1.63 28.81 -11.54
N LYS A 208 -2.62 28.18 -10.97
CA LYS A 208 -3.97 28.19 -11.60
C LYS A 208 -4.91 29.27 -11.12
N ASN A 209 -4.67 29.81 -9.94
CA ASN A 209 -5.53 30.86 -9.38
C ASN A 209 -4.66 31.93 -8.73
N LYS A 210 -4.49 33.07 -9.38
CA LYS A 210 -3.91 34.28 -8.76
C LYS A 210 -4.63 34.73 -7.48
N ASN A 211 -5.56 33.93 -6.99
CA ASN A 211 -6.36 34.19 -5.79
C ASN A 211 -5.70 33.65 -4.50
N GLY A 212 -4.58 32.93 -4.59
CA GLY A 212 -3.84 32.43 -3.44
C GLY A 212 -2.96 31.22 -3.74
N ILE A 213 -2.11 30.90 -2.79
CA ILE A 213 -1.17 29.80 -2.81
C ILE A 213 -1.59 28.80 -1.74
N PHE A 214 -1.64 27.51 -2.11
CA PHE A 214 -1.87 26.45 -1.14
C PHE A 214 -0.54 25.95 -0.59
N ILE A 215 -0.43 25.95 0.74
CA ILE A 215 0.78 25.54 1.46
C ILE A 215 0.41 24.41 2.41
N GLU A 216 1.08 23.28 2.26
CA GLU A 216 0.95 22.12 3.14
C GLU A 216 1.72 22.34 4.43
N LEU A 217 1.04 22.26 5.56
CA LEU A 217 1.60 22.27 6.92
C LEU A 217 1.84 20.84 7.44
N ALA A 218 0.95 19.93 7.06
CA ALA A 218 1.02 18.49 7.25
C ALA A 218 0.29 17.81 6.09
N PRO A 219 0.49 16.50 5.83
CA PRO A 219 -0.15 15.80 4.72
C PRO A 219 -1.67 15.98 4.64
N ASN A 220 -2.35 16.08 5.79
CA ASN A 220 -3.80 16.32 5.86
C ASN A 220 -4.16 17.75 6.30
N LEU A 221 -3.22 18.68 6.28
CA LEU A 221 -3.46 20.07 6.68
C LEU A 221 -2.86 21.04 5.67
N VAL A 222 -3.72 21.77 4.99
CA VAL A 222 -3.33 22.77 3.99
C VAL A 222 -3.90 24.13 4.41
N GLY A 223 -3.06 25.16 4.37
CA GLY A 223 -3.45 26.54 4.52
C GLY A 223 -3.34 27.30 3.20
N MET A 224 -3.91 28.50 3.16
CA MET A 224 -3.88 29.39 2.01
C MET A 224 -3.18 30.70 2.37
N ALA A 225 -2.20 31.09 1.57
CA ALA A 225 -1.55 32.40 1.59
C ALA A 225 -1.98 33.24 0.39
N GLU A 226 -1.78 34.55 0.46
CA GLU A 226 -1.92 35.43 -0.69
C GLU A 226 -0.89 35.06 -1.78
N TYR A 227 -1.26 35.31 -3.03
CA TYR A 227 -0.37 35.01 -4.15
C TYR A 227 0.94 35.81 -4.01
N THR A 228 2.06 35.11 -4.17
CA THR A 228 3.40 35.68 -4.14
C THR A 228 4.16 35.12 -5.35
N ASP A 229 4.72 36.00 -6.18
CA ASP A 229 5.52 35.59 -7.33
C ASP A 229 6.82 34.91 -6.90
N GLY A 230 7.32 34.02 -7.74
CA GLY A 230 8.63 33.37 -7.57
C GLY A 230 8.62 32.10 -6.75
N LEU A 231 7.48 31.68 -6.18
CA LEU A 231 7.39 30.42 -5.45
C LEU A 231 7.15 29.22 -6.38
N ASN A 232 7.85 28.13 -6.10
CA ASN A 232 7.77 26.91 -6.90
C ASN A 232 7.07 25.78 -6.17
N TYR A 233 6.40 24.90 -6.93
CA TYR A 233 5.83 23.68 -6.36
C TYR A 233 6.89 22.83 -5.64
N GLY A 234 6.57 22.37 -4.43
CA GLY A 234 7.47 21.55 -3.62
C GLY A 234 8.49 22.35 -2.82
N GLU A 235 8.56 23.66 -3.01
CA GLU A 235 9.44 24.56 -2.26
C GLU A 235 9.00 24.64 -0.80
N GLN A 236 10.00 24.59 0.10
CA GLN A 236 9.76 24.80 1.54
C GLN A 236 9.92 26.30 1.84
N VAL A 237 8.88 26.88 2.40
CA VAL A 237 8.83 28.31 2.73
C VAL A 237 8.58 28.53 4.21
N ASP A 238 9.11 29.62 4.73
CA ASP A 238 8.77 30.09 6.06
C ASP A 238 7.43 30.81 6.02
N ILE A 239 6.56 30.50 6.96
CA ILE A 239 5.20 31.02 7.02
C ILE A 239 4.83 31.50 8.41
N PHE A 240 3.91 32.46 8.45
CA PHE A 240 3.25 32.93 9.64
C PHE A 240 1.75 32.58 9.58
N ILE A 241 1.23 31.96 10.64
CA ILE A 241 -0.18 31.58 10.72
C ILE A 241 -0.99 32.80 11.19
N LYS A 242 -1.73 33.42 10.27
CA LYS A 242 -2.54 34.60 10.54
C LYS A 242 -3.80 34.25 11.33
N LYS A 243 -4.50 33.18 10.93
CA LYS A 243 -5.77 32.76 11.54
C LYS A 243 -6.02 31.28 11.26
N ILE A 244 -6.58 30.58 12.26
CA ILE A 244 -7.18 29.25 12.12
C ILE A 244 -8.67 29.40 12.35
N ASP A 245 -9.48 28.95 11.39
CA ASP A 245 -10.94 28.97 11.43
C ASP A 245 -11.42 27.51 11.50
N TYR A 246 -11.75 27.05 12.69
CA TYR A 246 -12.14 25.67 12.95
C TYR A 246 -13.50 25.33 12.34
N ASP A 247 -14.45 26.29 12.38
CA ASP A 247 -15.82 26.08 11.84
C ASP A 247 -15.78 25.84 10.31
N LYS A 248 -14.88 26.55 9.63
CA LYS A 248 -14.71 26.47 8.17
C LYS A 248 -13.58 25.54 7.74
N GLN A 249 -12.85 24.97 8.69
CA GLN A 249 -11.64 24.16 8.48
C GLN A 249 -10.64 24.85 7.52
N LYS A 250 -10.33 26.13 7.79
CA LYS A 250 -9.45 26.95 6.95
C LYS A 250 -8.33 27.59 7.77
N ILE A 251 -7.14 27.59 7.19
CA ILE A 251 -5.98 28.29 7.77
C ILE A 251 -5.53 29.37 6.80
N LYS A 252 -5.45 30.62 7.32
CA LYS A 252 -4.87 31.74 6.57
C LYS A 252 -3.39 31.89 6.95
N LEU A 253 -2.55 31.97 5.94
CA LEU A 253 -1.10 32.03 6.04
C LEU A 253 -0.56 33.31 5.44
N ILE A 254 0.65 33.70 5.85
CA ILE A 254 1.49 34.71 5.24
C ILE A 254 2.86 34.08 5.00
N VAL A 255 3.39 34.18 3.80
CA VAL A 255 4.78 33.80 3.48
C VAL A 255 5.70 34.92 3.98
N ILE A 256 6.80 34.55 4.68
CA ILE A 256 7.73 35.49 5.32
C ILE A 256 9.16 35.26 4.89
#